data_460f30fccddfaaae4468488ed6945025
#
_entry.id   460f30fccddfaaae4468488ed6945025
#
_cell.length_a   1.000
_cell.length_b   1.000
_cell.length_c   1.000
_cell.angle_alpha   90.00
_cell.angle_beta   90.00
_cell.angle_gamma   90.00
#
_symmetry.space_group_name_H-M   'P 1'
#
loop_
_entity.id
_entity.type
_entity.pdbx_description
1 polymer ?
#
loop_
_entity_poly.entity_id
_entity_poly.type
_entity_poly.pdbx_seq_one_letter_code
_entity_poly.pdbx_strand_id
1 'polypeptide(L)'
;TYTALMMVYTAINIPYCALGGVLTADPAERVSVQSYRFVFAMLGGLLVSACTLPLVEYFGAGDQAKGYQLTIAAMSVLGVIMFLLCFAGTKERLQPPAVASGGMKEDFKALWQNDQWRVLSVAALFLLTGNVLRNTLAIYYVKYYLQLPDSITLIITLGMLGSIAGCMIAQPLAKKFCKV
;
A
#
# COMPACT_ATOMS: atom_id res chain seq x y z
N THR A 1 -6.82 -19.94 -7.12
CA THR A 1 -5.46 -19.32 -7.06
C THR A 1 -5.49 -17.85 -6.64
N TYR A 2 -6.30 -16.99 -7.27
CA TYR A 2 -6.42 -15.56 -6.91
C TYR A 2 -6.91 -15.36 -5.46
N THR A 3 -7.91 -16.09 -5.02
CA THR A 3 -8.45 -16.04 -3.66
C THR A 3 -7.38 -16.39 -2.62
N ALA A 4 -6.57 -17.44 -2.89
CA ALA A 4 -5.48 -17.82 -1.99
C ALA A 4 -4.42 -16.70 -1.88
N LEU A 5 -4.06 -16.05 -2.99
CA LEU A 5 -3.16 -14.91 -3.01
C LEU A 5 -3.70 -13.76 -2.14
N MET A 6 -4.99 -13.44 -2.27
CA MET A 6 -5.63 -12.39 -1.47
C MET A 6 -5.69 -12.74 0.02
N MET A 7 -5.90 -14.02 0.37
CA MET A 7 -5.87 -14.46 1.76
C MET A 7 -4.48 -14.29 2.38
N VAL A 8 -3.42 -14.71 1.67
CA VAL A 8 -2.02 -14.56 2.11
C VAL A 8 -1.67 -13.07 2.22
N TYR A 9 -2.03 -12.26 1.23
CA TYR A 9 -1.83 -10.80 1.27
C TYR A 9 -2.48 -10.17 2.50
N THR A 10 -3.73 -10.52 2.79
CA THR A 10 -4.46 -10.01 3.95
C THR A 10 -3.80 -10.46 5.27
N ALA A 11 -3.39 -11.73 5.36
CA ALA A 11 -2.71 -12.27 6.54
C ALA A 11 -1.39 -11.55 6.85
N ILE A 12 -0.65 -11.11 5.83
CA ILE A 12 0.58 -10.35 6.00
C ILE A 12 0.30 -8.87 6.28
N ASN A 13 -0.72 -8.30 5.62
CA ASN A 13 -0.99 -6.87 5.71
C ASN A 13 -1.59 -6.45 7.07
N ILE A 14 -2.40 -7.30 7.70
CA ILE A 14 -3.01 -6.99 9.01
C ILE A 14 -1.95 -6.73 10.08
N PRO A 15 -1.00 -7.65 10.39
CA PRO A 15 0.03 -7.40 11.40
C PRO A 15 0.97 -6.25 11.01
N TYR A 16 1.26 -6.09 9.72
CA TYR A 16 2.06 -4.97 9.23
C TYR A 16 1.40 -3.61 9.47
N CYS A 17 0.09 -3.49 9.29
CA CYS A 17 -0.65 -2.27 9.60
C CYS A 17 -0.74 -2.02 11.12
N ALA A 18 -0.92 -3.08 11.91
CA ALA A 18 -0.96 -3.00 13.38
C ALA A 18 0.39 -2.52 13.95
N LEU A 19 1.51 -2.95 13.35
CA LEU A 19 2.85 -2.53 13.74
C LEU A 19 3.01 -1.00 13.71
N GLY A 20 2.42 -0.32 12.74
CA GLY A 20 2.44 1.14 12.65
C GLY A 20 1.86 1.86 13.87
N GLY A 21 0.94 1.19 14.61
CA GLY A 21 0.35 1.71 15.84
C GLY A 21 1.24 1.59 17.07
N VAL A 22 2.16 0.61 17.09
CA VAL A 22 3.03 0.31 18.25
C VAL A 22 4.47 0.84 18.10
N LEU A 23 4.80 1.44 16.95
CA LEU A 23 6.13 2.00 16.70
C LEU A 23 6.38 3.30 17.47
N THR A 24 5.38 4.16 17.60
CA THR A 24 5.50 5.45 18.31
C THR A 24 4.18 5.91 18.90
N ALA A 25 4.25 6.58 20.05
CA ALA A 25 3.11 7.21 20.69
C ALA A 25 2.83 8.63 20.15
N ASP A 26 3.84 9.28 19.57
CA ASP A 26 3.72 10.65 19.08
C ASP A 26 2.93 10.71 17.75
N PRO A 27 1.81 11.47 17.70
CA PRO A 27 1.03 11.64 16.49
C PRO A 27 1.82 12.23 15.31
N ALA A 28 2.75 13.15 15.58
CA ALA A 28 3.57 13.79 14.54
C ALA A 28 4.57 12.78 13.90
N GLU A 29 5.18 11.93 14.73
CA GLU A 29 6.03 10.84 14.23
C GLU A 29 5.23 9.81 13.43
N ARG A 30 3.99 9.49 13.83
CA ARG A 30 3.12 8.58 13.09
C ARG A 30 2.85 9.08 11.67
N VAL A 31 2.56 10.37 11.52
CA VAL A 31 2.35 10.99 10.19
C VAL A 31 3.63 10.87 9.36
N SER A 32 4.79 11.14 9.98
CA SER A 32 6.08 11.01 9.30
C SER A 32 6.34 9.59 8.81
N VAL A 33 6.20 8.59 9.68
CA VAL A 33 6.38 7.16 9.35
C VAL A 33 5.46 6.74 8.22
N GLN A 34 4.18 7.12 8.27
CA GLN A 34 3.22 6.80 7.22
C GLN A 34 3.56 7.49 5.90
N SER A 35 4.03 8.74 5.92
CA SER A 35 4.45 9.43 4.69
C SER A 35 5.63 8.73 4.02
N TYR A 36 6.66 8.35 4.77
CA TYR A 36 7.78 7.57 4.26
C TYR A 36 7.32 6.21 3.71
N ARG A 37 6.44 5.52 4.44
CA ARG A 37 5.88 4.25 4.00
C ARG A 37 5.20 4.37 2.63
N PHE A 38 4.36 5.38 2.43
CA PHE A 38 3.69 5.60 1.15
C PHE A 38 4.65 5.97 0.02
N VAL A 39 5.63 6.84 0.29
CA VAL A 39 6.66 7.18 -0.69
C VAL A 39 7.43 5.94 -1.14
N PHE A 40 7.91 5.13 -0.20
CA PHE A 40 8.64 3.90 -0.53
C PHE A 40 7.76 2.85 -1.22
N ALA A 41 6.48 2.75 -0.86
CA ALA A 41 5.54 1.87 -1.54
C ALA A 41 5.33 2.30 -3.01
N MET A 42 5.19 3.60 -3.28
CA MET A 42 5.07 4.13 -4.64
C MET A 42 6.35 3.93 -5.44
N LEU A 43 7.52 4.20 -4.84
CA LEU A 43 8.82 3.96 -5.48
C LEU A 43 9.02 2.46 -5.79
N GLY A 44 8.67 1.58 -4.85
CA GLY A 44 8.69 0.13 -5.08
C GLY A 44 7.79 -0.29 -6.24
N GLY A 45 6.57 0.25 -6.30
CA GLY A 45 5.64 0.02 -7.41
C GLY A 45 6.21 0.47 -8.76
N LEU A 46 6.83 1.66 -8.81
CA LEU A 46 7.51 2.15 -10.02
C LEU A 46 8.68 1.26 -10.44
N LEU A 47 9.53 0.86 -9.50
CA LEU A 47 10.66 -0.03 -9.76
C LEU A 47 10.20 -1.38 -10.31
N VAL A 48 9.22 -2.01 -9.67
CA VAL A 48 8.66 -3.28 -10.13
C VAL A 48 8.07 -3.13 -11.54
N SER A 49 7.29 -2.08 -11.78
CA SER A 49 6.69 -1.82 -13.09
C SER A 49 7.73 -1.59 -14.18
N ALA A 50 8.78 -0.82 -13.88
CA ALA A 50 9.86 -0.54 -14.83
C ALA A 50 10.76 -1.76 -15.11
N CYS A 51 11.03 -2.58 -14.09
CA CYS A 51 11.93 -3.73 -14.20
C CYS A 51 11.25 -4.99 -14.75
N THR A 52 9.92 -5.10 -14.66
CA THR A 52 9.23 -6.35 -15.03
C THR A 52 9.43 -6.70 -16.51
N LEU A 53 9.19 -5.78 -17.42
CA LEU A 53 9.33 -6.05 -18.87
C LEU A 53 10.75 -6.40 -19.28
N PRO A 54 11.80 -5.61 -18.93
CA PRO A 54 13.18 -5.97 -19.24
C PRO A 54 13.61 -7.33 -18.67
N LEU A 55 13.16 -7.66 -17.45
CA LEU A 55 13.46 -8.95 -16.82
C LEU A 55 12.76 -10.12 -17.54
N VAL A 56 11.53 -9.92 -17.98
CA VAL A 56 10.78 -10.92 -18.74
C VAL A 56 11.49 -11.21 -20.08
N GLU A 57 11.96 -10.20 -20.77
CA GLU A 57 12.72 -10.37 -22.01
C GLU A 57 14.06 -11.08 -21.76
N TYR A 58 14.78 -10.68 -20.73
CA TYR A 58 16.07 -11.26 -20.36
C TYR A 58 15.96 -12.74 -19.96
N PHE A 59 15.01 -13.09 -19.13
CA PHE A 59 14.81 -14.48 -18.66
C PHE A 59 14.05 -15.35 -19.65
N GLY A 60 13.24 -14.76 -20.52
CA GLY A 60 12.39 -15.48 -21.45
C GLY A 60 13.13 -16.05 -22.65
N ALA A 61 14.25 -15.43 -23.07
CA ALA A 61 15.03 -15.85 -24.25
C ALA A 61 14.17 -16.24 -25.48
N GLY A 62 13.03 -15.54 -25.68
CA GLY A 62 12.06 -15.78 -26.76
C GLY A 62 10.77 -16.51 -26.31
N ASP A 63 10.72 -17.08 -25.11
CA ASP A 63 9.50 -17.67 -24.53
C ASP A 63 8.95 -16.78 -23.43
N GLN A 64 7.92 -15.99 -23.75
CA GLN A 64 7.32 -15.02 -22.82
C GLN A 64 6.75 -15.72 -21.57
N ALA A 65 6.18 -16.91 -21.69
CA ALA A 65 5.57 -17.60 -20.56
C ALA A 65 6.61 -17.97 -19.50
N LYS A 66 7.77 -18.49 -19.93
CA LYS A 66 8.91 -18.77 -19.04
C LYS A 66 9.52 -17.50 -18.46
N GLY A 67 9.64 -16.45 -19.28
CA GLY A 67 10.11 -15.13 -18.84
C GLY A 67 9.29 -14.58 -17.68
N TYR A 68 7.96 -14.59 -17.79
CA TYR A 68 7.06 -14.16 -16.70
C TYR A 68 7.20 -15.05 -15.46
N GLN A 69 7.26 -16.38 -15.62
CA GLN A 69 7.43 -17.28 -14.48
C GLN A 69 8.71 -17.01 -13.69
N LEU A 70 9.85 -16.90 -14.37
CA LEU A 70 11.14 -16.66 -13.74
C LEU A 70 11.22 -15.26 -13.11
N THR A 71 10.67 -14.25 -13.78
CA THR A 71 10.61 -12.88 -13.24
C THR A 71 9.77 -12.84 -11.97
N ILE A 72 8.58 -13.44 -11.96
CA ILE A 72 7.73 -13.47 -10.78
C ILE A 72 8.39 -14.26 -9.65
N ALA A 73 9.04 -15.38 -9.95
CA ALA A 73 9.78 -16.14 -8.95
C ALA A 73 10.92 -15.33 -8.32
N ALA A 74 11.73 -14.65 -9.13
CA ALA A 74 12.81 -13.80 -8.65
C ALA A 74 12.30 -12.63 -7.79
N MET A 75 11.22 -11.95 -8.23
CA MET A 75 10.58 -10.88 -7.46
C MET A 75 9.96 -11.38 -6.15
N SER A 76 9.41 -12.60 -6.14
CA SER A 76 8.87 -13.22 -4.92
C SER A 76 9.97 -13.51 -3.91
N VAL A 77 11.12 -14.05 -4.35
CA VAL A 77 12.27 -14.27 -3.48
C VAL A 77 12.78 -12.95 -2.90
N LEU A 78 12.90 -11.92 -3.73
CA LEU A 78 13.27 -10.58 -3.27
C LEU A 78 12.28 -10.04 -2.24
N GLY A 79 10.98 -10.22 -2.47
CA GLY A 79 9.93 -9.84 -1.53
C GLY A 79 10.06 -10.52 -0.18
N VAL A 80 10.30 -11.84 -0.16
CA VAL A 80 10.54 -12.60 1.09
C VAL A 80 11.76 -12.07 1.83
N ILE A 81 12.87 -11.83 1.13
CA ILE A 81 14.08 -11.25 1.74
C ILE A 81 13.79 -9.89 2.38
N MET A 82 13.06 -9.01 1.66
CA MET A 82 12.67 -7.70 2.18
C MET A 82 11.77 -7.79 3.42
N PHE A 83 10.84 -8.75 3.46
CA PHE A 83 10.02 -9.00 4.65
C PHE A 83 10.84 -9.51 5.82
N LEU A 84 11.80 -10.39 5.60
CA LEU A 84 12.69 -10.90 6.65
C LEU A 84 13.60 -9.77 7.20
N LEU A 85 14.11 -8.91 6.34
CA LEU A 85 14.89 -7.74 6.74
C LEU A 85 14.03 -6.74 7.54
N CYS A 86 12.79 -6.52 7.11
CA CYS A 86 11.84 -5.69 7.86
C CYS A 86 11.58 -6.28 9.26
N PHE A 87 11.32 -7.57 9.35
CA PHE A 87 11.12 -8.26 10.63
C PHE A 87 12.34 -8.16 11.54
N ALA A 88 13.54 -8.38 11.01
CA ALA A 88 14.77 -8.30 11.78
C ALA A 88 15.12 -6.87 12.23
N GLY A 89 14.76 -5.87 11.43
CA GLY A 89 15.06 -4.46 11.70
C GLY A 89 14.04 -3.75 12.58
N THR A 90 12.82 -4.30 12.70
CA THR A 90 11.73 -3.62 13.40
C THR A 90 11.59 -4.14 14.81
N LYS A 91 11.61 -3.22 15.80
CA LYS A 91 11.38 -3.53 17.22
C LYS A 91 10.12 -2.82 17.69
N GLU A 92 9.24 -3.55 18.35
CA GLU A 92 8.10 -2.98 19.05
C GLU A 92 8.59 -2.11 20.21
N ARG A 93 8.23 -0.83 20.19
CA ARG A 93 8.64 0.13 21.23
C ARG A 93 7.56 0.34 22.27
N LEU A 94 6.31 0.12 21.92
CA LEU A 94 5.16 0.26 22.81
C LEU A 94 4.58 -1.12 23.09
N GLN A 95 4.46 -1.49 24.36
CA GLN A 95 3.66 -2.63 24.72
C GLN A 95 2.18 -2.23 24.58
N PRO A 96 1.38 -2.96 23.80
CA PRO A 96 -0.04 -2.70 23.76
C PRO A 96 -0.60 -2.85 25.18
N PRO A 97 -1.53 -1.98 25.60
CA PRO A 97 -2.19 -2.15 26.91
C PRO A 97 -2.75 -3.56 26.98
N ALA A 98 -2.56 -4.22 28.14
CA ALA A 98 -3.04 -5.56 28.36
C ALA A 98 -4.52 -5.61 27.94
N VAL A 99 -4.79 -6.34 26.86
CA VAL A 99 -6.14 -6.48 26.35
C VAL A 99 -6.92 -7.20 27.44
N ALA A 100 -7.83 -6.50 28.09
CA ALA A 100 -8.85 -7.16 28.90
C ALA A 100 -9.48 -8.22 27.99
N SER A 101 -9.47 -9.47 28.41
CA SER A 101 -9.94 -10.63 27.66
C SER A 101 -11.45 -10.59 27.42
N GLY A 102 -11.89 -9.57 26.70
CA GLY A 102 -13.21 -9.47 26.11
C GLY A 102 -13.27 -10.39 24.89
N GLY A 103 -14.30 -11.15 24.75
CA GLY A 103 -14.49 -11.98 23.57
C GLY A 103 -14.63 -11.12 22.30
N MET A 104 -14.32 -11.69 21.14
CA MET A 104 -14.40 -11.02 19.83
C MET A 104 -15.71 -10.24 19.59
N LYS A 105 -16.81 -10.64 20.22
CA LYS A 105 -18.11 -9.94 20.19
C LYS A 105 -18.09 -8.62 20.97
N GLU A 106 -17.37 -8.57 22.09
CA GLU A 106 -17.25 -7.37 22.92
C GLU A 106 -16.35 -6.35 22.25
N ASP A 107 -15.26 -6.79 21.64
CA ASP A 107 -14.37 -5.93 20.85
C ASP A 107 -15.11 -5.31 19.66
N PHE A 108 -15.91 -6.10 18.95
CA PHE A 108 -16.71 -5.61 17.84
C PHE A 108 -17.78 -4.60 18.29
N LYS A 109 -18.41 -4.87 19.44
CA LYS A 109 -19.38 -3.95 20.04
C LYS A 109 -18.73 -2.64 20.48
N ALA A 110 -17.55 -2.70 21.08
CA ALA A 110 -16.78 -1.53 21.48
C ALA A 110 -16.36 -0.66 20.26
N LEU A 111 -15.91 -1.29 19.16
CA LEU A 111 -15.63 -0.61 17.90
C LEU A 111 -16.88 0.08 17.34
N TRP A 112 -18.02 -0.62 17.35
CA TRP A 112 -19.26 -0.05 16.80
C TRP A 112 -19.82 1.08 17.64
N GLN A 113 -19.55 1.12 18.94
CA GLN A 113 -19.92 2.20 19.84
C GLN A 113 -19.02 3.44 19.71
N ASN A 114 -17.86 3.31 19.05
CA ASN A 114 -16.95 4.42 18.82
C ASN A 114 -17.40 5.23 17.60
N ASP A 115 -17.97 6.41 17.84
CA ASP A 115 -18.48 7.30 16.81
C ASP A 115 -17.39 7.74 15.83
N GLN A 116 -16.19 8.02 16.32
CA GLN A 116 -15.06 8.42 15.47
C GLN A 116 -14.63 7.28 14.53
N TRP A 117 -14.61 6.05 15.04
CA TRP A 117 -14.30 4.88 14.23
C TRP A 117 -15.34 4.67 13.12
N ARG A 118 -16.63 4.84 13.40
CA ARG A 118 -17.71 4.71 12.39
C ARG A 118 -17.55 5.73 11.27
N VAL A 119 -17.33 7.00 11.63
CA VAL A 119 -17.14 8.08 10.63
C VAL A 119 -15.92 7.82 9.77
N LEU A 120 -14.78 7.46 10.39
CA LEU A 120 -13.56 7.15 9.67
C LEU A 120 -13.70 5.91 8.76
N SER A 121 -14.41 4.87 9.22
CA SER A 121 -14.65 3.66 8.43
C SER A 121 -15.49 3.95 7.18
N VAL A 122 -16.55 4.75 7.32
CA VAL A 122 -17.38 5.16 6.18
C VAL A 122 -16.57 6.05 5.22
N ALA A 123 -15.82 7.01 5.74
CA ALA A 123 -14.95 7.86 4.93
C ALA A 123 -13.89 7.03 4.17
N ALA A 124 -13.26 6.08 4.85
CA ALA A 124 -12.27 5.18 4.24
C ALA A 124 -12.90 4.33 3.12
N LEU A 125 -14.12 3.83 3.31
CA LEU A 125 -14.83 3.06 2.31
C LEU A 125 -15.07 3.89 1.04
N PHE A 126 -15.55 5.13 1.17
CA PHE A 126 -15.75 6.03 0.02
C PHE A 126 -14.43 6.40 -0.65
N LEU A 127 -13.38 6.71 0.12
CA LEU A 127 -12.07 7.05 -0.41
C LEU A 127 -11.44 5.87 -1.17
N LEU A 128 -11.49 4.67 -0.63
CA LEU A 128 -10.95 3.48 -1.28
C LEU A 128 -11.73 3.14 -2.55
N THR A 129 -13.07 3.17 -2.49
CA THR A 129 -13.93 2.93 -3.66
C THR A 129 -13.67 3.98 -4.75
N GLY A 130 -13.61 5.25 -4.38
CA GLY A 130 -13.30 6.34 -5.32
C GLY A 130 -11.92 6.18 -5.96
N ASN A 131 -10.92 5.75 -5.19
CA ASN A 131 -9.57 5.53 -5.71
C ASN A 131 -9.51 4.34 -6.68
N VAL A 132 -10.17 3.23 -6.36
CA VAL A 132 -10.28 2.06 -7.27
C VAL A 132 -11.02 2.44 -8.56
N LEU A 133 -12.17 3.11 -8.46
CA LEU A 133 -12.92 3.58 -9.61
C LEU A 133 -12.08 4.52 -10.49
N ARG A 134 -11.41 5.49 -9.89
CA ARG A 134 -10.56 6.42 -10.62
C ARG A 134 -9.47 5.70 -11.40
N ASN A 135 -8.76 4.77 -10.77
CA ASN A 135 -7.66 4.03 -11.42
C ASN A 135 -8.18 3.13 -12.54
N THR A 136 -9.30 2.45 -12.34
CA THR A 136 -9.90 1.58 -13.35
C THR A 136 -10.45 2.40 -14.52
N LEU A 137 -11.22 3.45 -14.24
CA LEU A 137 -11.85 4.28 -15.27
C LEU A 137 -10.82 5.10 -16.05
N ALA A 138 -9.69 5.51 -15.44
CA ALA A 138 -8.65 6.26 -16.13
C ALA A 138 -8.10 5.51 -17.35
N ILE A 139 -7.90 4.19 -17.24
CA ILE A 139 -7.41 3.35 -18.34
C ILE A 139 -8.46 3.32 -19.47
N TYR A 140 -9.72 3.11 -19.14
CA TYR A 140 -10.81 3.09 -20.11
C TYR A 140 -11.00 4.45 -20.77
N TYR A 141 -10.93 5.53 -20.01
CA TYR A 141 -11.05 6.90 -20.51
C TYR A 141 -9.96 7.22 -21.54
N VAL A 142 -8.71 6.90 -21.24
CA VAL A 142 -7.57 7.13 -22.16
C VAL A 142 -7.71 6.28 -23.42
N LYS A 143 -8.12 5.01 -23.28
CA LYS A 143 -8.24 4.08 -24.40
C LYS A 143 -9.40 4.40 -25.32
N TYR A 144 -10.57 4.68 -24.77
CA TYR A 144 -11.81 4.78 -25.56
C TYR A 144 -12.22 6.21 -25.85
N TYR A 145 -11.98 7.15 -24.95
CA TYR A 145 -12.39 8.54 -25.14
C TYR A 145 -11.28 9.39 -25.78
N LEU A 146 -10.06 9.32 -25.24
CA LEU A 146 -8.93 10.07 -25.79
C LEU A 146 -8.32 9.40 -27.04
N GLN A 147 -8.57 8.11 -27.25
CA GLN A 147 -8.03 7.32 -28.38
C GLN A 147 -6.50 7.37 -28.49
N LEU A 148 -5.80 7.53 -27.34
CA LEU A 148 -4.35 7.63 -27.23
C LEU A 148 -3.79 6.44 -26.44
N PRO A 149 -3.82 5.20 -26.98
CA PRO A 149 -3.38 4.02 -26.25
C PRO A 149 -1.90 4.08 -25.86
N ASP A 150 -1.06 4.72 -26.66
CA ASP A 150 0.39 4.86 -26.41
C ASP A 150 0.69 5.78 -25.21
N SER A 151 -0.25 6.66 -24.85
CA SER A 151 -0.10 7.62 -23.76
C SER A 151 -0.58 7.07 -22.40
N ILE A 152 -1.13 5.85 -22.34
CA ILE A 152 -1.63 5.26 -21.09
C ILE A 152 -0.52 5.18 -20.04
N THR A 153 0.64 4.68 -20.41
CA THR A 153 1.80 4.54 -19.52
C THR A 153 2.26 5.90 -18.98
N LEU A 154 2.29 6.92 -19.83
CA LEU A 154 2.69 8.27 -19.45
C LEU A 154 1.72 8.89 -18.44
N ILE A 155 0.42 8.76 -18.68
CA ILE A 155 -0.63 9.30 -17.79
C ILE A 155 -0.60 8.61 -16.43
N ILE A 156 -0.45 7.29 -16.41
CA ILE A 156 -0.35 6.54 -15.15
C ILE A 156 0.91 6.94 -14.38
N THR A 157 2.04 7.05 -15.06
CA THR A 157 3.32 7.44 -14.46
C THR A 157 3.27 8.86 -13.89
N LEU A 158 2.70 9.82 -14.61
CA LEU A 158 2.47 11.17 -14.11
C LEU A 158 1.55 11.19 -12.88
N GLY A 159 0.51 10.37 -12.87
CA GLY A 159 -0.37 10.20 -11.71
C GLY A 159 0.36 9.66 -10.49
N MET A 160 1.26 8.71 -10.67
CA MET A 160 2.12 8.17 -9.60
C MET A 160 3.10 9.23 -9.07
N LEU A 161 3.76 9.98 -9.96
CA LEU A 161 4.65 11.07 -9.57
C LEU A 161 3.91 12.16 -8.79
N GLY A 162 2.70 12.53 -9.23
CA GLY A 162 1.84 13.46 -8.51
C GLY A 162 1.46 12.96 -7.11
N SER A 163 1.21 11.67 -6.96
CA SER A 163 0.92 11.05 -5.67
C SER A 163 2.14 11.07 -4.74
N ILE A 164 3.34 10.80 -5.25
CA ILE A 164 4.60 10.89 -4.50
C ILE A 164 4.82 12.33 -4.01
N ALA A 165 4.68 13.30 -4.90
CA ALA A 165 4.80 14.72 -4.55
C ALA A 165 3.78 15.13 -3.47
N GLY A 166 2.52 14.69 -3.60
CA GLY A 166 1.49 14.90 -2.60
C GLY A 166 1.85 14.32 -1.23
N CYS A 167 2.38 13.10 -1.18
CA CYS A 167 2.84 12.48 0.08
C CYS A 167 4.02 13.24 0.71
N MET A 168 4.96 13.75 -0.09
CA MET A 168 6.08 14.54 0.42
C MET A 168 5.63 15.88 1.00
N ILE A 169 4.62 16.51 0.41
CA ILE A 169 4.06 17.79 0.87
C ILE A 169 3.13 17.58 2.08
N ALA A 170 2.53 16.41 2.23
CA ALA A 170 1.61 16.12 3.33
C ALA A 170 2.24 16.31 4.71
N GLN A 171 3.50 15.90 4.89
CA GLN A 171 4.22 16.03 6.16
C GLN A 171 4.41 17.48 6.61
N PRO A 172 4.97 18.41 5.80
CA PRO A 172 5.11 19.80 6.20
C PRO A 172 3.75 20.49 6.38
N LEU A 173 2.74 20.11 5.58
CA LEU A 173 1.38 20.65 5.75
C LEU A 173 0.76 20.21 7.09
N ALA A 174 0.87 18.94 7.44
CA ALA A 174 0.38 18.43 8.71
C ALA A 174 1.02 19.15 9.90
N LYS A 175 2.33 19.36 9.87
CA LYS A 175 3.04 20.12 10.92
C LYS A 175 2.59 21.57 11.03
N LYS A 176 2.17 22.20 9.92
CA LYS A 176 1.79 23.60 9.89
C LYS A 176 0.32 23.84 10.25
N PHE A 177 -0.57 22.93 9.84
CA PHE A 177 -2.02 23.10 9.95
C PHE A 177 -2.67 22.24 11.03
N CYS A 178 -2.13 21.03 11.30
CA CYS A 178 -2.57 20.24 12.43
C CYS A 178 -1.85 20.71 13.69
N LYS A 179 -2.42 21.70 14.37
CA LYS A 179 -2.09 21.98 15.78
C LYS A 179 -2.80 20.90 16.61
N VAL A 180 -2.08 19.84 16.92
CA VAL A 180 -2.46 18.89 17.97
C VAL A 180 -1.72 19.28 19.22
#